data_eb93c48593aa096e679590e6101ba818
#
_entry.id   eb93c48593aa096e679590e6101ba818
#
_cell.length_a   1.000
_cell.length_b   1.000
_cell.length_c   1.000
_cell.angle_alpha   90.00
_cell.angle_beta   90.00
_cell.angle_gamma   90.00
#
_symmetry.space_group_name_H-M   'P 1'
#
loop_
_entity.id
_entity.type
_entity.pdbx_description
1 polymer ?
#
loop_
_entity_poly.entity_id
_entity_poly.type
_entity_poly.pdbx_seq_one_letter_code
_entity_poly.pdbx_strand_id
1 'polypeptide(L)'
;MSEEIILEARDIWHSYEENDRFSLQGLDLKVKKGSKVAFMGANGSGKSTLMNRLIGQKIAITSNKPQTTRNRIQTVLTTEEGQIVFVDTPGIHKAKNKLGEYMVNIAERSLNEVDVVLWLVEPSTFIGAGEKHIIEQLKKVKTPVILVINKVDMVKKEEVLTFIDAYRKECDFAEIVPVSARRGDNTDELVNVIMKYLPYGPQFYDEDTITDQPERQIVAEIIREKALHSLNEEIPHGIAVAIDQMKMNHKVCHIDATIICERDSHKGIIIGKQGSMLKKIGSTARFEIERLLDCKVNLKLWVKVQKNWRDSDYMMKNFGYREDEM
;
A
#
# COMPACT_ATOMS: atom_id res chain seq x y z
N MET A 1 9.17 -27.81 -5.47
CA MET A 1 10.24 -27.04 -4.78
C MET A 1 10.06 -27.32 -3.32
N SER A 2 11.13 -27.54 -2.55
CA SER A 2 11.04 -27.71 -1.10
C SER A 2 10.54 -26.41 -0.51
N GLU A 3 9.42 -26.45 0.22
CA GLU A 3 8.97 -25.35 1.06
C GLU A 3 10.11 -25.01 2.02
N GLU A 4 10.51 -23.74 2.04
CA GLU A 4 11.60 -23.29 2.92
C GLU A 4 11.06 -23.27 4.36
N ILE A 5 11.39 -24.32 5.12
CA ILE A 5 11.07 -24.40 6.54
C ILE A 5 12.10 -23.56 7.28
N ILE A 6 11.68 -22.50 7.96
CA ILE A 6 12.55 -21.62 8.74
C ILE A 6 12.87 -22.25 10.10
N LEU A 7 11.89 -22.90 10.71
CA LEU A 7 11.99 -23.59 11.98
C LEU A 7 11.11 -24.83 11.93
N GLU A 8 11.68 -25.96 12.31
CA GLU A 8 10.94 -27.19 12.55
C GLU A 8 11.28 -27.67 13.96
N ALA A 9 10.26 -27.92 14.75
CA ALA A 9 10.40 -28.55 16.05
C ALA A 9 9.45 -29.73 16.10
N ARG A 10 9.92 -30.88 16.55
CA ARG A 10 9.15 -32.13 16.62
C ARG A 10 9.16 -32.65 18.04
N ASP A 11 8.02 -33.18 18.47
CA ASP A 11 7.85 -33.85 19.75
C ASP A 11 8.39 -33.04 20.94
N ILE A 12 7.99 -31.75 21.00
CA ILE A 12 8.42 -30.85 22.07
C ILE A 12 7.65 -31.18 23.35
N TRP A 13 8.39 -31.40 24.42
CA TRP A 13 7.88 -31.58 25.75
C TRP A 13 8.49 -30.51 26.67
N HIS A 14 7.64 -29.81 27.42
CA HIS A 14 8.10 -28.79 28.37
C HIS A 14 7.35 -28.89 29.70
N SER A 15 8.09 -28.88 30.81
CA SER A 15 7.54 -28.75 32.17
C SER A 15 8.21 -27.61 32.90
N TYR A 16 7.45 -26.92 33.74
CA TYR A 16 8.02 -25.98 34.72
C TYR A 16 8.48 -26.76 35.94
N GLU A 17 9.63 -26.42 36.53
CA GLU A 17 10.38 -27.20 37.52
C GLU A 17 9.65 -27.59 38.83
N GLU A 18 8.43 -27.16 39.05
CA GLU A 18 7.73 -27.41 40.33
C GLU A 18 6.52 -28.36 40.25
N ASN A 19 6.19 -28.89 39.10
CA ASN A 19 5.09 -29.86 38.98
C ASN A 19 5.39 -30.89 37.89
N ASP A 20 5.27 -32.18 38.21
CA ASP A 20 5.40 -33.33 37.29
C ASP A 20 4.38 -33.34 36.13
N ARG A 21 3.82 -32.21 35.79
CA ARG A 21 2.92 -32.06 34.66
C ARG A 21 3.57 -31.29 33.53
N PHE A 22 3.74 -31.95 32.40
CA PHE A 22 4.19 -31.30 31.18
C PHE A 22 3.16 -30.24 30.75
N SER A 23 3.61 -28.99 30.55
CA SER A 23 2.81 -27.88 30.02
C SER A 23 2.64 -27.99 28.52
N LEU A 24 3.61 -28.60 27.86
CA LEU A 24 3.54 -28.97 26.42
C LEU A 24 3.85 -30.46 26.31
N GLN A 25 3.08 -31.16 25.49
CA GLN A 25 3.23 -32.61 25.31
C GLN A 25 3.14 -32.92 23.81
N GLY A 26 4.27 -33.41 23.21
CA GLY A 26 4.30 -33.88 21.85
C GLY A 26 3.89 -32.79 20.80
N LEU A 27 4.32 -31.54 20.99
CA LEU A 27 4.01 -30.47 20.08
C LEU A 27 4.93 -30.54 18.85
N ASP A 28 4.35 -30.73 17.69
CA ASP A 28 5.03 -30.56 16.41
C ASP A 28 4.77 -29.16 15.87
N LEU A 29 5.83 -28.39 15.63
CA LEU A 29 5.77 -27.05 15.09
C LEU A 29 6.59 -26.96 13.80
N LYS A 30 5.97 -26.53 12.72
CA LYS A 30 6.65 -26.15 11.49
C LYS A 30 6.36 -24.67 11.20
N VAL A 31 7.42 -23.87 11.16
CA VAL A 31 7.33 -22.45 10.81
C VAL A 31 7.78 -22.29 9.37
N LYS A 32 6.88 -21.86 8.52
CA LYS A 32 7.16 -21.47 7.12
C LYS A 32 7.42 -19.98 7.04
N LYS A 33 8.12 -19.56 5.99
CA LYS A 33 8.34 -18.13 5.68
C LYS A 33 6.99 -17.44 5.46
N GLY A 34 6.81 -16.30 6.06
CA GLY A 34 5.58 -15.55 6.25
C GLY A 34 4.61 -15.36 5.09
N SER A 35 3.36 -15.15 5.44
CA SER A 35 2.25 -14.97 4.50
C SER A 35 2.14 -13.52 4.06
N LYS A 36 2.62 -13.22 2.85
CA LYS A 36 2.56 -11.87 2.25
C LYS A 36 1.74 -11.87 0.98
N VAL A 37 0.93 -10.83 0.82
CA VAL A 37 0.05 -10.62 -0.33
C VAL A 37 0.36 -9.30 -0.99
N ALA A 38 0.80 -9.29 -2.25
CA ALA A 38 1.08 -8.06 -2.98
C ALA A 38 -0.12 -7.60 -3.82
N PHE A 39 -0.41 -6.31 -3.76
CA PHE A 39 -1.32 -5.63 -4.68
C PHE A 39 -0.58 -5.16 -5.92
N MET A 40 -1.04 -5.59 -7.08
CA MET A 40 -0.52 -5.20 -8.38
C MET A 40 -1.63 -4.59 -9.24
N GLY A 41 -1.29 -3.78 -10.23
CA GLY A 41 -2.24 -3.20 -11.17
C GLY A 41 -1.87 -1.78 -11.60
N ALA A 42 -2.57 -1.28 -12.61
CA ALA A 42 -2.39 0.07 -13.13
C ALA A 42 -2.68 1.15 -12.07
N ASN A 43 -2.21 2.36 -12.34
CA ASN A 43 -2.59 3.52 -11.53
C ASN A 43 -4.11 3.74 -11.64
N GLY A 44 -4.76 3.96 -10.50
CA GLY A 44 -6.21 4.17 -10.43
C GLY A 44 -7.05 2.91 -10.33
N SER A 45 -6.50 1.70 -10.44
CA SER A 45 -7.26 0.44 -10.32
C SER A 45 -7.88 0.21 -8.93
N GLY A 46 -7.47 0.99 -7.92
CA GLY A 46 -8.05 1.00 -6.58
C GLY A 46 -7.32 0.17 -5.54
N LYS A 47 -6.03 -0.19 -5.75
CA LYS A 47 -5.19 -0.95 -4.82
C LYS A 47 -5.23 -0.39 -3.40
N SER A 48 -4.79 0.85 -3.22
CA SER A 48 -4.77 1.52 -1.90
C SER A 48 -6.18 1.67 -1.29
N THR A 49 -7.22 1.83 -2.12
CA THR A 49 -8.60 1.88 -1.64
C THR A 49 -9.05 0.52 -1.12
N LEU A 50 -8.74 -0.56 -1.83
CA LEU A 50 -9.05 -1.92 -1.39
C LEU A 50 -8.30 -2.26 -0.12
N MET A 51 -6.99 -1.99 -0.07
CA MET A 51 -6.18 -2.21 1.13
C MET A 51 -6.74 -1.50 2.36
N ASN A 52 -7.03 -0.20 2.27
CA ASN A 52 -7.65 0.56 3.36
C ASN A 52 -9.01 -0.02 3.78
N ARG A 53 -9.79 -0.54 2.82
CA ARG A 53 -11.09 -1.18 3.09
C ARG A 53 -10.91 -2.47 3.87
N LEU A 54 -9.97 -3.32 3.47
CA LEU A 54 -9.71 -4.61 4.12
C LEU A 54 -9.19 -4.42 5.57
N ILE A 55 -8.36 -3.41 5.78
CA ILE A 55 -7.80 -3.07 7.10
C ILE A 55 -8.82 -2.33 7.99
N GLY A 56 -9.86 -1.72 7.40
CA GLY A 56 -10.82 -0.89 8.13
C GLY A 56 -10.29 0.50 8.55
N GLN A 57 -9.05 0.82 8.17
CA GLN A 57 -8.39 2.10 8.49
C GLN A 57 -7.67 2.67 7.29
N LYS A 58 -7.59 4.00 7.21
CA LYS A 58 -6.88 4.70 6.15
C LYS A 58 -5.40 4.83 6.47
N ILE A 59 -4.59 3.94 5.90
CA ILE A 59 -3.11 3.95 5.98
C ILE A 59 -2.52 4.47 4.67
N ALA A 60 -2.95 3.93 3.53
CA ALA A 60 -2.48 4.37 2.22
C ALA A 60 -3.29 5.56 1.70
N ILE A 61 -2.62 6.52 1.09
CA ILE A 61 -3.28 7.64 0.44
C ILE A 61 -3.95 7.22 -0.87
N THR A 62 -5.04 7.91 -1.21
CA THR A 62 -5.83 7.63 -2.40
C THR A 62 -5.98 8.86 -3.26
N SER A 63 -5.84 8.73 -4.58
CA SER A 63 -6.06 9.82 -5.53
C SER A 63 -6.34 9.27 -6.93
N ASN A 64 -7.03 10.06 -7.75
CA ASN A 64 -7.22 9.77 -9.18
C ASN A 64 -5.97 10.08 -10.02
N LYS A 65 -4.90 10.58 -9.39
CA LYS A 65 -3.69 11.01 -10.11
C LYS A 65 -2.67 9.89 -10.19
N PRO A 66 -1.93 9.77 -11.31
CA PRO A 66 -0.83 8.82 -11.42
C PRO A 66 0.22 9.05 -10.33
N GLN A 67 0.97 8.01 -9.98
CA GLN A 67 2.05 8.04 -8.97
C GLN A 67 1.56 8.49 -7.58
N THR A 68 0.34 8.11 -7.20
CA THR A 68 -0.19 8.36 -5.85
C THR A 68 0.59 7.55 -4.83
N THR A 69 0.70 6.24 -4.98
CA THR A 69 1.58 5.39 -4.18
C THR A 69 2.97 5.41 -4.77
N ARG A 70 3.98 5.76 -3.98
CA ARG A 70 5.39 5.86 -4.39
C ARG A 70 6.30 4.91 -3.65
N ASN A 71 5.97 4.60 -2.41
CA ASN A 71 6.67 3.64 -1.56
C ASN A 71 5.87 2.35 -1.45
N ARG A 72 6.55 1.29 -1.07
CA ARG A 72 5.91 0.08 -0.56
C ARG A 72 5.23 0.40 0.77
N ILE A 73 3.97 0.05 0.90
CA ILE A 73 3.21 0.22 2.14
C ILE A 73 2.79 -1.16 2.61
N GLN A 74 3.19 -1.54 3.81
CA GLN A 74 2.76 -2.78 4.44
C GLN A 74 1.65 -2.48 5.44
N THR A 75 0.61 -3.31 5.41
CA THR A 75 -0.47 -3.30 6.38
C THR A 75 -0.81 -4.73 6.79
N VAL A 76 -1.29 -4.88 7.99
CA VAL A 76 -1.55 -6.18 8.61
C VAL A 76 -3.04 -6.30 8.90
N LEU A 77 -3.64 -7.38 8.42
CA LEU A 77 -4.99 -7.79 8.78
C LEU A 77 -4.89 -9.04 9.64
N THR A 78 -5.27 -8.93 10.89
CA THR A 78 -5.39 -10.07 11.81
C THR A 78 -6.84 -10.51 11.91
N THR A 79 -7.10 -11.79 11.73
CA THR A 79 -8.40 -12.46 11.86
C THR A 79 -8.28 -13.66 12.78
N GLU A 80 -9.38 -14.27 13.13
CA GLU A 80 -9.38 -15.52 13.92
C GLU A 80 -8.69 -16.70 13.18
N GLU A 81 -8.67 -16.67 11.84
CA GLU A 81 -8.06 -17.71 11.02
C GLU A 81 -6.57 -17.52 10.78
N GLY A 82 -6.05 -16.30 10.95
CA GLY A 82 -4.65 -15.99 10.73
C GLY A 82 -4.37 -14.54 10.41
N GLN A 83 -3.14 -14.28 9.95
CA GLN A 83 -2.66 -12.93 9.67
C GLN A 83 -2.24 -12.78 8.20
N ILE A 84 -2.71 -11.73 7.56
CA ILE A 84 -2.36 -11.36 6.18
C ILE A 84 -1.55 -10.07 6.20
N VAL A 85 -0.35 -10.10 5.66
CA VAL A 85 0.46 -8.89 5.44
C VAL A 85 0.24 -8.42 4.01
N PHE A 86 -0.53 -7.37 3.85
CA PHE A 86 -0.75 -6.74 2.55
C PHE A 86 0.38 -5.79 2.20
N VAL A 87 0.82 -5.86 0.96
CA VAL A 87 1.87 -5.00 0.39
C VAL A 87 1.28 -4.20 -0.76
N ASP A 88 0.95 -2.92 -0.54
CA ASP A 88 0.59 -2.00 -1.64
C ASP A 88 1.85 -1.52 -2.34
N THR A 89 1.87 -1.65 -3.65
CA THR A 89 3.00 -1.29 -4.49
C THR A 89 2.66 -0.11 -5.39
N PRO A 90 3.67 0.70 -5.78
CA PRO A 90 3.50 1.66 -6.85
C PRO A 90 2.93 0.99 -8.11
N GLY A 91 2.12 1.71 -8.86
CA GLY A 91 1.61 1.20 -10.13
C GLY A 91 2.73 1.05 -11.16
N ILE A 92 2.73 -0.05 -11.89
CA ILE A 92 3.71 -0.31 -12.96
C ILE A 92 3.46 0.66 -14.11
N HIS A 93 4.50 1.39 -14.50
CA HIS A 93 4.48 2.36 -15.60
C HIS A 93 5.89 2.53 -16.18
N LYS A 94 5.98 3.12 -17.37
CA LYS A 94 7.28 3.45 -17.96
C LYS A 94 7.95 4.56 -17.17
N ALA A 95 9.11 4.30 -16.58
CA ALA A 95 9.90 5.27 -15.85
C ALA A 95 10.36 6.42 -16.77
N LYS A 96 10.30 7.65 -16.26
CA LYS A 96 10.77 8.86 -16.95
C LYS A 96 11.88 9.59 -16.20
N ASN A 97 12.16 9.21 -14.97
CA ASN A 97 13.16 9.79 -14.06
C ASN A 97 13.54 8.75 -13.00
N LYS A 98 14.53 9.03 -12.17
CA LYS A 98 15.00 8.11 -11.13
C LYS A 98 13.91 7.73 -10.11
N LEU A 99 13.03 8.66 -9.74
CA LEU A 99 11.88 8.32 -8.88
C LEU A 99 10.97 7.29 -9.54
N GLY A 100 10.75 7.40 -10.86
CA GLY A 100 9.99 6.40 -11.62
C GLY A 100 10.68 5.05 -11.66
N GLU A 101 12.00 5.00 -11.84
CA GLU A 101 12.82 3.76 -11.78
C GLU A 101 12.73 3.11 -10.39
N TYR A 102 12.88 3.89 -9.34
CA TYR A 102 12.69 3.46 -7.96
C TYR A 102 11.32 2.79 -7.75
N MET A 103 10.24 3.42 -8.23
CA MET A 103 8.87 2.88 -8.10
C MET A 103 8.70 1.55 -8.85
N VAL A 104 9.27 1.41 -10.04
CA VAL A 104 9.22 0.16 -10.83
C VAL A 104 10.01 -0.94 -10.12
N ASN A 105 11.22 -0.64 -9.64
CA ASN A 105 12.06 -1.59 -8.91
C ASN A 105 11.36 -2.14 -7.67
N ILE A 106 10.69 -1.27 -6.90
CA ILE A 106 9.89 -1.70 -5.73
C ILE A 106 8.77 -2.66 -6.15
N ALA A 107 8.01 -2.31 -7.18
CA ALA A 107 6.90 -3.14 -7.62
C ALA A 107 7.37 -4.52 -8.08
N GLU A 108 8.48 -4.60 -8.83
CA GLU A 108 9.05 -5.86 -9.31
C GLU A 108 9.63 -6.72 -8.17
N ARG A 109 10.37 -6.11 -7.23
CA ARG A 109 10.90 -6.84 -6.06
C ARG A 109 9.78 -7.45 -5.23
N SER A 110 8.72 -6.66 -4.98
CA SER A 110 7.58 -7.13 -4.18
C SER A 110 6.90 -8.37 -4.74
N LEU A 111 6.92 -8.59 -6.06
CA LEU A 111 6.35 -9.80 -6.68
C LEU A 111 7.11 -11.09 -6.33
N ASN A 112 8.41 -10.98 -6.07
CA ASN A 112 9.26 -12.13 -5.77
C ASN A 112 9.26 -12.51 -4.28
N GLU A 113 8.68 -11.66 -3.43
CA GLU A 113 8.74 -11.79 -1.97
C GLU A 113 7.38 -12.14 -1.32
N VAL A 114 6.37 -12.46 -2.13
CA VAL A 114 5.01 -12.68 -1.66
C VAL A 114 4.49 -14.07 -1.98
N ASP A 115 3.52 -14.52 -1.20
CA ASP A 115 2.88 -15.83 -1.32
C ASP A 115 1.68 -15.80 -2.27
N VAL A 116 1.05 -14.62 -2.44
CA VAL A 116 -0.10 -14.41 -3.33
C VAL A 116 0.03 -13.03 -3.99
N VAL A 117 -0.31 -12.94 -5.27
CA VAL A 117 -0.42 -11.68 -6.00
C VAL A 117 -1.89 -11.38 -6.27
N LEU A 118 -2.35 -10.21 -5.85
CA LEU A 118 -3.66 -9.67 -6.21
C LEU A 118 -3.48 -8.70 -7.38
N TRP A 119 -3.92 -9.09 -8.56
CA TRP A 119 -3.89 -8.19 -9.71
C TRP A 119 -5.23 -7.47 -9.87
N LEU A 120 -5.24 -6.17 -9.59
CA LEU A 120 -6.43 -5.33 -9.67
C LEU A 120 -6.59 -4.71 -11.05
N VAL A 121 -7.77 -4.89 -11.61
CA VAL A 121 -8.20 -4.28 -12.88
C VAL A 121 -9.55 -3.59 -12.75
N GLU A 122 -9.85 -2.67 -13.67
CA GLU A 122 -11.19 -2.10 -13.81
C GLU A 122 -12.06 -2.98 -14.72
N PRO A 123 -13.41 -2.93 -14.62
CA PRO A 123 -14.28 -3.71 -15.49
C PRO A 123 -14.13 -3.23 -16.93
N SER A 124 -13.56 -4.07 -17.80
CA SER A 124 -13.34 -3.77 -19.21
C SER A 124 -13.24 -5.07 -20.02
N THR A 125 -13.75 -5.06 -21.24
CA THR A 125 -13.47 -6.09 -22.25
C THR A 125 -12.24 -5.75 -23.08
N PHE A 126 -11.77 -4.51 -23.03
CA PHE A 126 -10.57 -4.06 -23.73
C PHE A 126 -9.37 -4.14 -22.79
N ILE A 127 -8.44 -5.02 -23.13
CA ILE A 127 -7.17 -5.20 -22.40
C ILE A 127 -6.09 -4.40 -23.11
N GLY A 128 -5.71 -3.27 -22.50
CA GLY A 128 -4.76 -2.32 -23.05
C GLY A 128 -3.31 -2.81 -23.03
N ALA A 129 -2.42 -2.09 -23.71
CA ALA A 129 -0.99 -2.44 -23.79
C ALA A 129 -0.32 -2.49 -22.41
N GLY A 130 -0.72 -1.63 -21.47
CA GLY A 130 -0.21 -1.64 -20.10
C GLY A 130 -0.61 -2.90 -19.33
N GLU A 131 -1.84 -3.36 -19.46
CA GLU A 131 -2.33 -4.59 -18.85
C GLU A 131 -1.68 -5.83 -19.48
N LYS A 132 -1.52 -5.85 -20.81
CA LYS A 132 -0.78 -6.92 -21.51
C LYS A 132 0.65 -7.02 -21.02
N HIS A 133 1.32 -5.91 -20.80
CA HIS A 133 2.66 -5.90 -20.20
C HIS A 133 2.67 -6.53 -18.80
N ILE A 134 1.68 -6.22 -17.95
CA ILE A 134 1.53 -6.82 -16.63
C ILE A 134 1.27 -8.34 -16.76
N ILE A 135 0.39 -8.76 -17.65
CA ILE A 135 0.08 -10.17 -17.92
C ILE A 135 1.36 -10.95 -18.26
N GLU A 136 2.22 -10.39 -19.12
CA GLU A 136 3.48 -11.03 -19.49
C GLU A 136 4.48 -11.16 -18.32
N GLN A 137 4.41 -10.28 -17.33
CA GLN A 137 5.16 -10.43 -16.10
C GLN A 137 4.54 -11.49 -15.19
N LEU A 138 3.21 -11.47 -15.02
CA LEU A 138 2.47 -12.44 -14.20
C LEU A 138 2.63 -13.87 -14.69
N LYS A 139 2.73 -14.10 -16.00
CA LYS A 139 3.01 -15.44 -16.57
C LYS A 139 4.38 -16.01 -16.18
N LYS A 140 5.30 -15.16 -15.71
CA LYS A 140 6.66 -15.60 -15.31
C LYS A 140 6.77 -15.93 -13.82
N VAL A 141 5.84 -15.47 -13.00
CA VAL A 141 5.84 -15.75 -11.57
C VAL A 141 5.23 -17.12 -11.30
N LYS A 142 5.72 -17.79 -10.26
CA LYS A 142 5.17 -19.09 -9.79
C LYS A 142 4.13 -18.91 -8.70
N THR A 143 4.06 -17.71 -8.15
CA THR A 143 3.14 -17.30 -7.10
C THR A 143 1.70 -17.31 -7.64
N PRO A 144 0.72 -17.85 -6.89
CA PRO A 144 -0.68 -17.79 -7.29
C PRO A 144 -1.13 -16.35 -7.54
N VAL A 145 -1.79 -16.12 -8.67
CA VAL A 145 -2.32 -14.81 -9.05
C VAL A 145 -3.83 -14.84 -8.97
N ILE A 146 -4.39 -14.00 -8.11
CA ILE A 146 -5.83 -13.78 -8.01
C ILE A 146 -6.16 -12.50 -8.79
N LEU A 147 -7.00 -12.61 -9.82
CA LEU A 147 -7.52 -11.46 -10.53
C LEU A 147 -8.65 -10.82 -9.74
N VAL A 148 -8.52 -9.54 -9.43
CA VAL A 148 -9.53 -8.76 -8.72
C VAL A 148 -10.13 -7.73 -9.68
N ILE A 149 -11.36 -7.97 -10.16
CA ILE A 149 -12.10 -6.99 -10.99
C ILE A 149 -12.77 -6.01 -10.04
N ASN A 150 -12.13 -4.86 -9.84
CA ASN A 150 -12.60 -3.83 -8.90
C ASN A 150 -13.56 -2.86 -9.57
N LYS A 151 -14.27 -2.05 -8.78
CA LYS A 151 -15.25 -1.03 -9.22
C LYS A 151 -16.49 -1.62 -9.92
N VAL A 152 -16.91 -2.82 -9.54
CA VAL A 152 -18.12 -3.43 -10.10
C VAL A 152 -19.40 -2.66 -9.78
N ASP A 153 -19.34 -1.73 -8.82
CA ASP A 153 -20.43 -0.79 -8.52
C ASP A 153 -20.68 0.25 -9.65
N MET A 154 -19.78 0.34 -10.64
CA MET A 154 -19.90 1.27 -11.77
C MET A 154 -20.49 0.63 -13.04
N VAL A 155 -20.74 -0.68 -13.02
CA VAL A 155 -21.25 -1.46 -14.15
C VAL A 155 -22.49 -2.28 -13.75
N LYS A 156 -23.21 -2.80 -14.73
CA LYS A 156 -24.34 -3.68 -14.47
C LYS A 156 -23.86 -5.08 -14.08
N LYS A 157 -24.58 -5.75 -13.19
CA LYS A 157 -24.23 -7.09 -12.72
C LYS A 157 -24.11 -8.11 -13.86
N GLU A 158 -24.95 -7.99 -14.87
CA GLU A 158 -24.99 -8.88 -16.03
C GLU A 158 -23.72 -8.77 -16.88
N GLU A 159 -23.04 -7.62 -16.84
CA GLU A 159 -21.82 -7.37 -17.63
C GLU A 159 -20.57 -7.98 -16.97
N VAL A 160 -20.62 -8.26 -15.66
CA VAL A 160 -19.46 -8.75 -14.89
C VAL A 160 -18.91 -10.05 -15.45
N LEU A 161 -19.79 -10.99 -15.86
CA LEU A 161 -19.38 -12.26 -16.47
C LEU A 161 -18.61 -12.05 -17.77
N THR A 162 -18.99 -11.04 -18.56
CA THR A 162 -18.32 -10.71 -19.81
C THR A 162 -16.87 -10.23 -19.56
N PHE A 163 -16.66 -9.46 -18.50
CA PHE A 163 -15.31 -9.02 -18.10
C PHE A 163 -14.47 -10.21 -17.60
N ILE A 164 -15.03 -11.08 -16.77
CA ILE A 164 -14.37 -12.32 -16.33
C ILE A 164 -13.93 -13.15 -17.54
N ASP A 165 -14.80 -13.36 -18.52
CA ASP A 165 -14.49 -14.13 -19.74
C ASP A 165 -13.43 -13.47 -20.63
N ALA A 166 -13.31 -12.15 -20.62
CA ALA A 166 -12.27 -11.46 -21.35
C ALA A 166 -10.89 -11.73 -20.73
N TYR A 167 -10.76 -11.58 -19.42
CA TYR A 167 -9.48 -11.75 -18.73
C TYR A 167 -9.01 -13.20 -18.62
N ARG A 168 -9.92 -14.17 -18.38
CA ARG A 168 -9.55 -15.59 -18.24
C ARG A 168 -8.94 -16.20 -19.52
N LYS A 169 -9.12 -15.56 -20.67
CA LYS A 169 -8.49 -15.97 -21.94
C LYS A 169 -7.03 -15.54 -22.05
N GLU A 170 -6.61 -14.58 -21.27
CA GLU A 170 -5.28 -13.97 -21.36
C GLU A 170 -4.25 -14.65 -20.45
N CYS A 171 -4.68 -15.16 -19.30
CA CYS A 171 -3.81 -15.79 -18.32
C CYS A 171 -4.61 -16.79 -17.46
N ASP A 172 -3.90 -17.81 -16.95
CA ASP A 172 -4.44 -18.77 -16.00
C ASP A 172 -4.35 -18.19 -14.59
N PHE A 173 -5.47 -17.67 -14.08
CA PHE A 173 -5.57 -17.13 -12.74
C PHE A 173 -5.98 -18.20 -11.75
N ALA A 174 -5.40 -18.18 -10.55
CA ALA A 174 -5.80 -19.07 -9.48
C ALA A 174 -7.28 -18.87 -9.11
N GLU A 175 -7.72 -17.60 -9.06
CA GLU A 175 -9.12 -17.21 -8.82
C GLU A 175 -9.42 -15.89 -9.52
N ILE A 176 -10.72 -15.62 -9.74
CA ILE A 176 -11.20 -14.33 -10.26
C ILE A 176 -12.32 -13.83 -9.35
N VAL A 177 -12.09 -12.69 -8.68
CA VAL A 177 -13.01 -12.14 -7.69
C VAL A 177 -13.45 -10.73 -8.09
N PRO A 178 -14.71 -10.52 -8.46
CA PRO A 178 -15.25 -9.18 -8.69
C PRO A 178 -15.58 -8.51 -7.35
N VAL A 179 -15.11 -7.26 -7.16
CA VAL A 179 -15.27 -6.51 -5.91
C VAL A 179 -15.64 -5.04 -6.16
N SER A 180 -16.21 -4.40 -5.15
CA SER A 180 -16.23 -2.94 -5.03
C SER A 180 -15.47 -2.51 -3.78
N ALA A 181 -14.22 -2.11 -3.93
CA ALA A 181 -13.43 -1.57 -2.83
C ALA A 181 -14.08 -0.34 -2.17
N ARG A 182 -14.84 0.44 -2.94
CA ARG A 182 -15.55 1.62 -2.45
C ARG A 182 -16.75 1.27 -1.56
N ARG A 183 -17.57 0.30 -1.99
CA ARG A 183 -18.78 -0.12 -1.26
C ARG A 183 -18.50 -1.22 -0.23
N GLY A 184 -17.49 -2.03 -0.45
CA GLY A 184 -17.17 -3.21 0.32
C GLY A 184 -17.83 -4.48 -0.25
N ASP A 185 -18.41 -4.43 -1.48
CA ASP A 185 -19.03 -5.59 -2.07
C ASP A 185 -17.98 -6.67 -2.34
N ASN A 186 -18.21 -7.89 -1.88
CA ASN A 186 -17.36 -9.08 -1.98
C ASN A 186 -15.95 -8.94 -1.37
N THR A 187 -15.71 -7.96 -0.50
CA THR A 187 -14.39 -7.82 0.15
C THR A 187 -14.10 -8.93 1.15
N ASP A 188 -15.11 -9.41 1.88
CA ASP A 188 -14.97 -10.52 2.83
C ASP A 188 -14.69 -11.83 2.09
N GLU A 189 -15.40 -12.07 0.96
CA GLU A 189 -15.14 -13.25 0.11
C GLU A 189 -13.71 -13.20 -0.48
N LEU A 190 -13.20 -12.02 -0.84
CA LEU A 190 -11.82 -11.87 -1.29
C LEU A 190 -10.84 -12.30 -0.19
N VAL A 191 -11.07 -11.92 1.08
CA VAL A 191 -10.25 -12.36 2.21
C VAL A 191 -10.28 -13.87 2.35
N ASN A 192 -11.47 -14.48 2.31
CA ASN A 192 -11.64 -15.93 2.38
C ASN A 192 -10.90 -16.67 1.25
N VAL A 193 -10.95 -16.11 0.04
CA VAL A 193 -10.20 -16.65 -1.11
C VAL A 193 -8.70 -16.54 -0.90
N ILE A 194 -8.19 -15.40 -0.45
CA ILE A 194 -6.78 -15.20 -0.16
C ILE A 194 -6.29 -16.23 0.86
N MET A 195 -7.02 -16.41 1.97
CA MET A 195 -6.65 -17.33 3.05
C MET A 195 -6.43 -18.77 2.57
N LYS A 196 -7.13 -19.23 1.52
CA LYS A 196 -6.95 -20.57 0.94
C LYS A 196 -5.57 -20.79 0.31
N TYR A 197 -4.90 -19.72 -0.12
CA TYR A 197 -3.62 -19.76 -0.81
C TYR A 197 -2.44 -19.41 0.10
N LEU A 198 -2.70 -18.96 1.33
CA LEU A 198 -1.64 -18.61 2.26
C LEU A 198 -1.10 -19.87 2.97
N PRO A 199 0.22 -19.96 3.13
CA PRO A 199 0.83 -21.04 3.91
C PRO A 199 0.50 -20.88 5.40
N TYR A 200 0.40 -22.01 6.10
CA TYR A 200 0.33 -22.01 7.56
C TYR A 200 1.65 -21.49 8.16
N GLY A 201 1.57 -20.61 9.14
CA GLY A 201 2.74 -20.05 9.81
C GLY A 201 2.36 -19.28 11.09
N PRO A 202 3.37 -18.84 11.87
CA PRO A 202 3.11 -18.00 13.04
C PRO A 202 2.65 -16.61 12.61
N GLN A 203 2.03 -15.90 13.53
CA GLN A 203 1.80 -14.47 13.40
C GLN A 203 3.16 -13.74 13.42
N PHE A 204 3.32 -12.75 12.53
CA PHE A 204 4.55 -11.96 12.41
C PHE A 204 4.49 -10.66 13.18
N TYR A 205 3.28 -10.18 13.43
CA TYR A 205 3.00 -8.93 14.11
C TYR A 205 2.05 -9.17 15.27
N ASP A 206 2.11 -8.32 16.26
CA ASP A 206 1.15 -8.32 17.37
C ASP A 206 -0.28 -8.12 16.80
N GLU A 207 -1.29 -8.64 17.51
CA GLU A 207 -2.67 -8.69 17.02
C GLU A 207 -3.27 -7.31 16.70
N ASP A 208 -2.82 -6.28 17.39
CA ASP A 208 -3.25 -4.89 17.22
C ASP A 208 -2.42 -4.10 16.21
N THR A 209 -1.38 -4.71 15.64
CA THR A 209 -0.54 -4.07 14.62
C THR A 209 -1.30 -3.94 13.30
N ILE A 210 -1.46 -2.73 12.81
CA ILE A 210 -2.14 -2.43 11.54
C ILE A 210 -1.14 -2.13 10.41
N THR A 211 0.02 -1.56 10.75
CA THR A 211 1.07 -1.21 9.77
C THR A 211 2.41 -1.08 10.46
N ASP A 212 3.48 -1.32 9.72
CA ASP A 212 4.85 -1.06 10.14
C ASP A 212 5.33 0.36 9.78
N GLN A 213 4.48 1.14 9.09
CA GLN A 213 4.85 2.49 8.66
C GLN A 213 4.94 3.45 9.84
N PRO A 214 6.04 4.20 9.99
CA PRO A 214 6.15 5.24 11.00
C PRO A 214 5.03 6.29 10.84
N GLU A 215 4.40 6.70 11.93
CA GLU A 215 3.35 7.74 11.94
C GLU A 215 3.78 9.00 11.16
N ARG A 216 5.04 9.40 11.32
CA ARG A 216 5.63 10.54 10.61
C ARG A 216 5.53 10.40 9.09
N GLN A 217 5.70 9.20 8.56
CA GLN A 217 5.59 8.93 7.14
C GLN A 217 4.14 8.97 6.66
N ILE A 218 3.22 8.39 7.44
CA ILE A 218 1.78 8.46 7.15
C ILE A 218 1.29 9.90 7.14
N VAL A 219 1.74 10.72 8.11
CA VAL A 219 1.43 12.15 8.16
C VAL A 219 1.95 12.90 6.93
N ALA A 220 3.18 12.64 6.49
CA ALA A 220 3.73 13.23 5.27
C ALA A 220 2.88 12.87 4.03
N GLU A 221 2.48 11.61 3.93
CA GLU A 221 1.63 11.13 2.83
C GLU A 221 0.22 11.74 2.88
N ILE A 222 -0.40 11.91 4.05
CA ILE A 222 -1.68 12.64 4.18
C ILE A 222 -1.55 14.08 3.65
N ILE A 223 -0.50 14.81 4.02
CA ILE A 223 -0.27 16.16 3.50
C ILE A 223 -0.09 16.12 1.98
N ARG A 224 0.67 15.15 1.46
CA ARG A 224 0.86 14.96 0.02
C ARG A 224 -0.46 14.65 -0.70
N GLU A 225 -1.32 13.82 -0.15
CA GLU A 225 -2.65 13.53 -0.69
C GLU A 225 -3.50 14.80 -0.83
N LYS A 226 -3.53 15.65 0.21
CA LYS A 226 -4.32 16.89 0.15
C LYS A 226 -3.76 17.87 -0.87
N ALA A 227 -2.46 17.90 -1.05
CA ALA A 227 -1.82 18.63 -2.13
C ALA A 227 -2.18 18.04 -3.51
N LEU A 228 -2.14 16.71 -3.67
CA LEU A 228 -2.58 16.03 -4.90
C LEU A 228 -4.02 16.38 -5.27
N HIS A 229 -4.94 16.40 -4.30
CA HIS A 229 -6.35 16.71 -4.53
C HIS A 229 -6.60 18.19 -4.85
N SER A 230 -5.74 19.08 -4.36
CA SER A 230 -5.91 20.53 -4.49
C SER A 230 -5.20 21.13 -5.69
N LEU A 231 -4.20 20.46 -6.24
CA LEU A 231 -3.36 20.93 -7.35
C LEU A 231 -3.72 20.20 -8.64
N ASN A 232 -3.46 20.83 -9.79
CA ASN A 232 -3.79 20.31 -11.11
C ASN A 232 -2.56 20.20 -12.01
N GLU A 233 -2.72 19.62 -13.20
CA GLU A 233 -1.72 19.45 -14.24
C GLU A 233 -0.47 18.70 -13.75
N GLU A 234 0.73 19.18 -14.08
CA GLU A 234 2.01 18.53 -13.77
C GLU A 234 2.52 18.78 -12.34
N ILE A 235 1.94 19.75 -11.61
CA ILE A 235 2.41 20.16 -10.29
C ILE A 235 2.36 19.01 -9.28
N PRO A 236 1.26 18.23 -9.20
CA PRO A 236 1.15 17.12 -8.25
C PRO A 236 2.25 16.06 -8.40
N HIS A 237 2.72 15.83 -9.61
CA HIS A 237 3.72 14.80 -9.89
C HIS A 237 5.13 15.17 -9.40
N GLY A 238 5.41 16.48 -9.27
CA GLY A 238 6.71 17.02 -8.86
C GLY A 238 6.80 17.41 -7.39
N ILE A 239 5.84 17.02 -6.52
CA ILE A 239 5.87 17.34 -5.10
C ILE A 239 6.34 16.17 -4.24
N ALA A 240 7.06 16.51 -3.16
CA ALA A 240 7.30 15.63 -2.02
C ALA A 240 6.94 16.39 -0.73
N VAL A 241 6.83 15.69 0.38
CA VAL A 241 6.58 16.29 1.70
C VAL A 241 7.62 15.77 2.67
N ALA A 242 8.32 16.68 3.32
CA ALA A 242 9.23 16.38 4.41
C ALA A 242 8.61 16.85 5.73
N ILE A 243 8.62 16.00 6.73
CA ILE A 243 8.28 16.42 8.09
C ILE A 243 9.56 16.93 8.75
N ASP A 244 9.64 18.22 9.01
CA ASP A 244 10.82 18.82 9.64
C ASP A 244 10.82 18.52 11.14
N GLN A 245 9.65 18.64 11.77
CA GLN A 245 9.47 18.36 13.19
C GLN A 245 8.10 17.73 13.43
N MET A 246 8.04 16.77 14.36
CA MET A 246 6.81 16.20 14.91
C MET A 246 7.03 15.93 16.39
N LYS A 247 6.34 16.67 17.25
CA LYS A 247 6.50 16.58 18.72
C LYS A 247 5.17 16.67 19.43
N MET A 248 4.91 15.73 20.30
CA MET A 248 3.79 15.77 21.24
C MET A 248 4.12 16.71 22.39
N ASN A 249 3.23 17.67 22.65
CA ASN A 249 3.28 18.54 23.83
C ASN A 249 1.91 18.51 24.53
N HIS A 250 1.85 17.85 25.69
CA HIS A 250 0.61 17.50 26.39
C HIS A 250 -0.37 16.75 25.46
N LYS A 251 -1.49 17.41 25.08
CA LYS A 251 -2.56 16.82 24.23
C LYS A 251 -2.54 17.36 22.79
N VAL A 252 -1.48 18.07 22.40
CA VAL A 252 -1.35 18.67 21.07
C VAL A 252 -0.09 18.20 20.39
N CYS A 253 -0.22 17.63 19.20
CA CYS A 253 0.90 17.30 18.34
C CYS A 253 1.29 18.50 17.49
N HIS A 254 2.51 18.99 17.64
CA HIS A 254 3.07 20.07 16.82
C HIS A 254 3.82 19.50 15.65
N ILE A 255 3.39 19.84 14.44
CA ILE A 255 3.96 19.32 13.19
C ILE A 255 4.38 20.49 12.32
N ASP A 256 5.66 20.56 12.00
CA ASP A 256 6.21 21.44 10.99
C ASP A 256 6.59 20.59 9.76
N ALA A 257 6.06 20.95 8.58
CA ALA A 257 6.29 20.18 7.36
C ALA A 257 6.54 21.09 6.15
N THR A 258 7.38 20.63 5.25
CA THR A 258 7.73 21.36 4.03
C THR A 258 7.24 20.60 2.80
N ILE A 259 6.42 21.25 1.97
CA ILE A 259 6.06 20.78 0.64
C ILE A 259 7.19 21.17 -0.31
N ILE A 260 7.83 20.19 -0.91
CA ILE A 260 8.91 20.34 -1.88
C ILE A 260 8.32 20.39 -3.29
N CYS A 261 8.76 21.31 -4.14
CA CYS A 261 8.41 21.37 -5.56
C CYS A 261 9.64 21.67 -6.41
N GLU A 262 9.55 21.46 -7.73
CA GLU A 262 10.73 21.58 -8.62
C GLU A 262 10.94 22.97 -9.20
N ARG A 263 9.91 23.83 -9.26
CA ARG A 263 9.96 25.13 -9.95
C ARG A 263 9.35 26.24 -9.08
N ASP A 264 9.87 27.46 -9.25
CA ASP A 264 9.35 28.66 -8.56
C ASP A 264 7.90 28.96 -8.96
N SER A 265 7.51 28.71 -10.22
CA SER A 265 6.12 28.80 -10.67
C SER A 265 5.19 27.85 -9.89
N HIS A 266 5.63 26.62 -9.63
CA HIS A 266 4.89 25.64 -8.84
C HIS A 266 4.71 26.11 -7.38
N LYS A 267 5.78 26.70 -6.79
CA LYS A 267 5.74 27.27 -5.43
C LYS A 267 4.64 28.31 -5.32
N GLY A 268 4.53 29.24 -6.27
CA GLY A 268 3.50 30.26 -6.29
C GLY A 268 2.08 29.66 -6.31
N ILE A 269 1.87 28.63 -7.10
CA ILE A 269 0.56 27.94 -7.22
C ILE A 269 0.23 27.17 -5.94
N ILE A 270 1.21 26.48 -5.33
CA ILE A 270 1.03 25.73 -4.07
C ILE A 270 0.69 26.67 -2.93
N ILE A 271 1.29 27.86 -2.88
CA ILE A 271 0.96 28.88 -1.88
C ILE A 271 -0.42 29.47 -2.18
N GLY A 272 -0.70 29.82 -3.43
CA GLY A 272 -1.92 30.45 -3.88
C GLY A 272 -2.01 31.93 -3.49
N LYS A 273 -3.04 32.63 -3.97
CA LYS A 273 -3.28 34.04 -3.67
C LYS A 273 -3.42 34.22 -2.15
N GLN A 274 -2.56 35.06 -1.55
CA GLN A 274 -2.51 35.31 -0.11
C GLN A 274 -2.44 34.04 0.76
N GLY A 275 -1.81 32.97 0.27
CA GLY A 275 -1.67 31.72 0.99
C GLY A 275 -2.91 30.83 1.02
N SER A 276 -3.95 31.15 0.24
CA SER A 276 -5.24 30.46 0.29
C SER A 276 -5.15 28.96 -0.04
N MET A 277 -4.33 28.57 -1.02
CA MET A 277 -4.18 27.18 -1.41
C MET A 277 -3.43 26.38 -0.33
N LEU A 278 -2.33 26.91 0.19
CA LEU A 278 -1.57 26.28 1.26
C LEU A 278 -2.41 26.14 2.54
N LYS A 279 -3.23 27.14 2.86
CA LYS A 279 -4.17 27.09 3.99
C LYS A 279 -5.22 25.99 3.79
N LYS A 280 -5.76 25.83 2.55
CA LYS A 280 -6.71 24.75 2.22
C LYS A 280 -6.08 23.39 2.40
N ILE A 281 -4.86 23.17 1.86
CA ILE A 281 -4.12 21.92 2.01
C ILE A 281 -3.89 21.63 3.50
N GLY A 282 -3.39 22.61 4.26
CA GLY A 282 -3.09 22.44 5.68
C GLY A 282 -4.33 22.14 6.53
N SER A 283 -5.46 22.83 6.30
CA SER A 283 -6.68 22.61 7.08
C SER A 283 -7.29 21.21 6.82
N THR A 284 -7.30 20.76 5.57
CA THR A 284 -7.81 19.43 5.22
C THR A 284 -6.88 18.31 5.69
N ALA A 285 -5.55 18.53 5.61
CA ALA A 285 -4.57 17.58 6.14
C ALA A 285 -4.67 17.46 7.67
N ARG A 286 -4.73 18.61 8.38
CA ARG A 286 -4.84 18.62 9.84
C ARG A 286 -6.03 17.81 10.32
N PHE A 287 -7.21 18.00 9.73
CA PHE A 287 -8.40 17.25 10.11
C PHE A 287 -8.21 15.74 10.05
N GLU A 288 -7.53 15.24 9.02
CA GLU A 288 -7.28 13.82 8.86
C GLU A 288 -6.18 13.31 9.78
N ILE A 289 -5.12 14.12 9.98
CA ILE A 289 -4.05 13.79 10.91
C ILE A 289 -4.56 13.74 12.36
N GLU A 290 -5.47 14.65 12.76
CA GLU A 290 -6.12 14.61 14.08
C GLU A 290 -6.89 13.30 14.30
N ARG A 291 -7.52 12.75 13.26
CA ARG A 291 -8.21 11.45 13.32
C ARG A 291 -7.26 10.29 13.40
N LEU A 292 -6.11 10.36 12.69
CA LEU A 292 -5.10 9.31 12.72
C LEU A 292 -4.43 9.21 14.09
N LEU A 293 -4.03 10.36 14.66
CA LEU A 293 -3.26 10.44 15.91
C LEU A 293 -4.14 10.50 17.17
N ASP A 294 -5.45 10.54 17.01
CA ASP A 294 -6.43 10.72 18.09
C ASP A 294 -6.08 11.88 19.05
N CYS A 295 -5.55 12.98 18.50
CA CYS A 295 -5.15 14.16 19.29
C CYS A 295 -5.33 15.46 18.49
N LYS A 296 -5.27 16.60 19.19
CA LYS A 296 -5.24 17.90 18.51
C LYS A 296 -3.90 18.13 17.80
N VAL A 297 -3.95 18.76 16.62
CA VAL A 297 -2.78 19.00 15.78
C VAL A 297 -2.60 20.46 15.47
N ASN A 298 -1.39 20.98 15.73
CA ASN A 298 -0.92 22.28 15.26
C ASN A 298 0.00 22.05 14.07
N LEU A 299 -0.55 22.15 12.84
CA LEU A 299 0.17 21.93 11.60
C LEU A 299 0.64 23.25 10.99
N LYS A 300 1.96 23.38 10.78
CA LYS A 300 2.57 24.46 10.00
C LYS A 300 3.16 23.91 8.71
N LEU A 301 2.84 24.57 7.60
CA LEU A 301 3.29 24.16 6.27
C LEU A 301 4.17 25.24 5.64
N TRP A 302 5.27 24.78 5.05
CA TRP A 302 6.20 25.57 4.27
C TRP A 302 6.24 25.06 2.82
N VAL A 303 6.72 25.88 1.88
CA VAL A 303 6.94 25.48 0.49
C VAL A 303 8.36 25.83 0.08
N LYS A 304 9.12 24.81 -0.37
CA LYS A 304 10.51 24.95 -0.80
C LYS A 304 10.68 24.48 -2.24
N VAL A 305 11.46 25.22 -3.02
CA VAL A 305 11.85 24.78 -4.37
C VAL A 305 13.13 23.98 -4.26
N GLN A 306 13.12 22.79 -4.86
CA GLN A 306 14.27 21.93 -4.98
C GLN A 306 14.30 21.36 -6.41
N LYS A 307 15.11 21.98 -7.26
CA LYS A 307 15.20 21.62 -8.68
C LYS A 307 15.68 20.19 -8.85
N ASN A 308 15.08 19.47 -9.79
CA ASN A 308 15.45 18.10 -10.19
C ASN A 308 15.58 17.10 -9.04
N TRP A 309 14.81 17.27 -7.95
CA TRP A 309 14.90 16.38 -6.80
C TRP A 309 14.57 14.92 -7.15
N ARG A 310 13.70 14.69 -8.15
CA ARG A 310 13.33 13.35 -8.62
C ARG A 310 14.45 12.58 -9.34
N ASP A 311 15.52 13.26 -9.72
CA ASP A 311 16.71 12.71 -10.38
C ASP A 311 17.94 12.71 -9.47
N SER A 312 17.80 13.06 -8.19
CA SER A 312 18.86 13.10 -7.19
C SER A 312 18.67 12.04 -6.13
N ASP A 313 19.54 11.02 -6.10
CA ASP A 313 19.48 9.92 -5.11
C ASP A 313 19.59 10.47 -3.67
N TYR A 314 20.45 11.46 -3.45
CA TYR A 314 20.60 12.10 -2.14
C TYR A 314 19.29 12.75 -1.67
N MET A 315 18.60 13.48 -2.56
CA MET A 315 17.34 14.13 -2.21
C MET A 315 16.21 13.15 -2.06
N MET A 316 16.15 12.13 -2.92
CA MET A 316 15.17 11.07 -2.81
C MET A 316 15.28 10.37 -1.45
N LYS A 317 16.48 10.00 -1.02
CA LYS A 317 16.72 9.41 0.32
C LYS A 317 16.24 10.34 1.45
N ASN A 318 16.51 11.65 1.36
CA ASN A 318 16.07 12.62 2.36
C ASN A 318 14.54 12.80 2.43
N PHE A 319 13.83 12.51 1.33
CA PHE A 319 12.37 12.59 1.27
C PHE A 319 11.68 11.23 1.52
N GLY A 320 12.43 10.22 2.00
CA GLY A 320 11.89 8.92 2.38
C GLY A 320 11.79 7.90 1.24
N TYR A 321 12.44 8.15 0.09
CA TYR A 321 12.53 7.20 -1.02
C TYR A 321 13.88 6.46 -0.93
N ARG A 322 13.93 5.37 -0.16
CA ARG A 322 15.15 4.61 0.13
C ARG A 322 15.00 3.16 -0.32
N GLU A 323 15.98 2.65 -1.07
CA GLU A 323 16.01 1.24 -1.47
C GLU A 323 16.57 0.32 -0.36
N ASP A 324 17.31 0.86 0.58
CA ASP A 324 18.07 0.12 1.58
C ASP A 324 17.21 -0.27 2.83
N GLU A 325 16.00 0.25 2.95
CA GLU A 325 15.07 0.01 4.08
C GLU A 325 13.90 -0.93 3.68
N MET A 326 14.09 -1.71 2.62
CA MET A 326 13.05 -2.59 2.09
C MET A 326 13.46 -4.06 2.12
#